data_9285198d447c90c4acdb6575aa94708e
#
_entry.id   9285198d447c90c4acdb6575aa94708e
#
_cell.length_a   1.000
_cell.length_b   1.000
_cell.length_c   1.000
_cell.angle_alpha   90.00
_cell.angle_beta   90.00
_cell.angle_gamma   90.00
#
_symmetry.space_group_name_H-M   'P 1'
#
loop_
_entity.id
_entity.type
_entity.pdbx_description
1 polymer ?
#
loop_
_entity_poly.entity_id
_entity_poly.type
_entity_poly.pdbx_seq_one_letter_code
_entity_poly.pdbx_strand_id
1 'polypeptide(L)'
;GKWGVDAMALLDKANTESYGHPEITKVKLGTGKRPGILISGHDLRDLEMLLEQSKDSGIDVYTHGEMLPAHYYPAFKKYDHFVGNYGNAWWKQKEEFEAFNGPIVMTTNCLVPPKDSYKDRVFTANAVGFPDCKHIETDANGHKDFSPVIQMAKQCSAPTQLEQGEIVGGFAHEQVFALADKVVEAVKSGAIRKFVVMAGCDGRMKSRDYYTEFAKALPKDTVILTAGCAKYKYIKLDLGDIGGIPRVLDAGQCNDSYSLALIALKLKEVFGLADINELPVVYNIAWY
;
A
#
# COMPACT_ATOMS: atom_id res chain seq x y z
N GLY A 1 -4.89 9.79 -20.05
CA GLY A 1 -5.61 9.44 -21.24
C GLY A 1 -5.87 7.94 -21.37
N LYS A 2 -6.49 7.52 -22.47
CA LYS A 2 -6.94 6.13 -22.71
C LYS A 2 -5.84 5.08 -22.42
N TRP A 3 -4.64 5.27 -22.95
CA TRP A 3 -3.52 4.33 -22.77
C TRP A 3 -3.09 4.15 -21.33
N GLY A 4 -3.20 5.18 -20.49
CA GLY A 4 -2.90 5.05 -19.07
C GLY A 4 -3.93 4.19 -18.33
N VAL A 5 -5.20 4.34 -18.69
CA VAL A 5 -6.28 3.51 -18.13
C VAL A 5 -6.12 2.05 -18.56
N ASP A 6 -5.82 1.81 -19.83
CA ASP A 6 -5.58 0.47 -20.37
C ASP A 6 -4.39 -0.22 -19.67
N ALA A 7 -3.31 0.53 -19.41
CA ALA A 7 -2.15 0.01 -18.69
C ALA A 7 -2.49 -0.35 -17.23
N MET A 8 -3.22 0.50 -16.53
CA MET A 8 -3.65 0.22 -15.15
C MET A 8 -4.61 -0.98 -15.10
N ALA A 9 -5.52 -1.09 -16.07
CA ALA A 9 -6.43 -2.23 -16.18
C ALA A 9 -5.67 -3.55 -16.41
N LEU A 10 -4.64 -3.52 -17.27
CA LEU A 10 -3.81 -4.69 -17.52
C LEU A 10 -3.03 -5.11 -16.28
N LEU A 11 -2.46 -4.15 -15.55
CA LEU A 11 -1.74 -4.42 -14.31
C LEU A 11 -2.67 -4.98 -13.22
N ASP A 12 -3.85 -4.40 -13.05
CA ASP A 12 -4.87 -4.91 -12.14
C ASP A 12 -5.24 -6.35 -12.47
N LYS A 13 -5.50 -6.64 -13.75
CA LYS A 13 -5.81 -7.99 -14.21
C LYS A 13 -4.66 -8.96 -13.91
N ALA A 14 -3.44 -8.61 -14.23
CA ALA A 14 -2.28 -9.45 -13.96
C ALA A 14 -2.11 -9.77 -12.47
N ASN A 15 -2.25 -8.76 -11.61
CA ASN A 15 -2.12 -8.92 -10.17
C ASN A 15 -3.26 -9.76 -9.59
N THR A 16 -4.51 -9.50 -9.98
CA THR A 16 -5.67 -10.21 -9.43
C THR A 16 -5.78 -11.65 -9.93
N GLU A 17 -5.40 -11.93 -11.17
CA GLU A 17 -5.33 -13.30 -11.69
C GLU A 17 -4.21 -14.12 -11.02
N SER A 18 -3.10 -13.48 -10.68
CA SER A 18 -1.95 -14.15 -10.05
C SER A 18 -2.11 -14.32 -8.54
N TYR A 19 -2.66 -13.33 -7.85
CA TYR A 19 -2.63 -13.25 -6.38
C TYR A 19 -4.00 -13.20 -5.72
N GLY A 20 -5.06 -13.18 -6.50
CA GLY A 20 -6.43 -13.03 -6.05
C GLY A 20 -6.85 -11.56 -5.94
N HIS A 21 -8.15 -11.33 -5.77
CA HIS A 21 -8.65 -9.97 -5.52
C HIS A 21 -8.33 -9.52 -4.11
N PRO A 22 -7.85 -8.28 -3.91
CA PRO A 22 -7.68 -7.72 -2.58
C PRO A 22 -8.96 -7.86 -1.75
N GLU A 23 -8.79 -8.20 -0.49
CA GLU A 23 -9.87 -8.41 0.46
C GLU A 23 -9.60 -7.63 1.76
N ILE A 24 -10.64 -7.36 2.53
CA ILE A 24 -10.54 -6.65 3.81
C ILE A 24 -9.54 -7.37 4.70
N THR A 25 -8.50 -6.66 5.12
CA THR A 25 -7.37 -7.24 5.84
C THR A 25 -6.91 -6.28 6.95
N LYS A 26 -6.66 -6.85 8.12
CA LYS A 26 -5.93 -6.17 9.20
C LYS A 26 -4.43 -6.37 8.98
N VAL A 27 -3.69 -5.28 8.94
CA VAL A 27 -2.23 -5.27 8.74
C VAL A 27 -1.58 -4.78 10.02
N LYS A 28 -0.69 -5.60 10.58
CA LYS A 28 0.07 -5.26 11.79
C LYS A 28 1.08 -4.15 11.49
N LEU A 29 1.25 -3.24 12.44
CA LEU A 29 2.22 -2.15 12.40
C LEU A 29 3.42 -2.37 13.32
N GLY A 30 3.29 -3.24 14.30
CA GLY A 30 4.38 -3.61 15.20
C GLY A 30 5.36 -4.60 14.59
N THR A 31 6.47 -4.81 15.29
CA THR A 31 7.54 -5.71 14.87
C THR A 31 7.65 -6.94 15.78
N GLY A 32 8.13 -8.05 15.20
CA GLY A 32 8.54 -9.22 15.95
C GLY A 32 9.97 -9.11 16.47
N LYS A 33 10.49 -10.23 16.96
CA LYS A 33 11.85 -10.31 17.56
C LYS A 33 12.90 -10.91 16.62
N ARG A 34 12.47 -11.43 15.47
CA ARG A 34 13.38 -12.03 14.47
C ARG A 34 13.99 -10.95 13.59
N PRO A 35 15.19 -11.19 13.04
CA PRO A 35 15.71 -10.34 11.98
C PRO A 35 14.73 -10.23 10.82
N GLY A 36 14.73 -9.12 10.11
CA GLY A 36 13.78 -8.84 9.06
C GLY A 36 14.40 -8.39 7.74
N ILE A 37 13.60 -8.52 6.69
CA ILE A 37 13.83 -7.91 5.38
C ILE A 37 12.68 -6.93 5.13
N LEU A 38 13.02 -5.71 4.71
CA LEU A 38 12.06 -4.69 4.34
C LEU A 38 11.95 -4.61 2.82
N ILE A 39 10.75 -4.75 2.28
CA ILE A 39 10.52 -4.64 0.84
C ILE A 39 9.60 -3.46 0.53
N SER A 40 9.97 -2.65 -0.44
CA SER A 40 9.24 -1.45 -0.86
C SER A 40 9.14 -1.35 -2.39
N GLY A 41 8.32 -0.45 -2.86
CA GLY A 41 8.00 -0.31 -4.28
C GLY A 41 6.69 -1.01 -4.63
N HIS A 42 6.55 -1.50 -5.88
CA HIS A 42 5.26 -1.91 -6.42
C HIS A 42 5.21 -3.36 -6.91
N ASP A 43 6.35 -4.01 -7.12
CA ASP A 43 6.42 -5.30 -7.81
C ASP A 43 6.03 -6.46 -6.90
N LEU A 44 4.82 -6.99 -7.09
CA LEU A 44 4.29 -8.11 -6.31
C LEU A 44 4.98 -9.44 -6.65
N ARG A 45 5.51 -9.60 -7.85
CA ARG A 45 6.26 -10.80 -8.23
C ARG A 45 7.59 -10.88 -7.49
N ASP A 46 8.26 -9.75 -7.31
CA ASP A 46 9.47 -9.70 -6.49
C ASP A 46 9.17 -10.08 -5.04
N LEU A 47 8.06 -9.61 -4.49
CA LEU A 47 7.62 -10.02 -3.16
C LEU A 47 7.35 -11.52 -3.09
N GLU A 48 6.66 -12.09 -4.08
CA GLU A 48 6.39 -13.53 -4.14
C GLU A 48 7.70 -14.34 -4.11
N MET A 49 8.67 -13.98 -4.96
CA MET A 49 9.97 -14.65 -5.01
C MET A 49 10.72 -14.51 -3.68
N LEU A 50 10.70 -13.33 -3.07
CA LEU A 50 11.32 -13.10 -1.77
C LEU A 50 10.67 -13.97 -0.68
N LEU A 51 9.35 -13.98 -0.59
CA LEU A 51 8.62 -14.78 0.40
C LEU A 51 8.87 -16.27 0.24
N GLU A 52 8.86 -16.77 -0.99
CA GLU A 52 9.11 -18.18 -1.27
C GLU A 52 10.54 -18.60 -0.92
N GLN A 53 11.52 -17.75 -1.22
CA GLN A 53 12.94 -18.03 -0.93
C GLN A 53 13.30 -17.86 0.56
N SER A 54 12.59 -17.02 1.28
CA SER A 54 12.86 -16.71 2.70
C SER A 54 12.02 -17.53 3.68
N LYS A 55 11.04 -18.29 3.21
CA LYS A 55 10.27 -19.17 4.11
C LYS A 55 11.19 -20.16 4.82
N ASP A 56 10.87 -20.48 6.06
CA ASP A 56 11.64 -21.39 6.94
C ASP A 56 13.09 -20.96 7.20
N SER A 57 13.44 -19.70 6.87
CA SER A 57 14.79 -19.17 7.07
C SER A 57 15.03 -18.59 8.49
N GLY A 58 13.98 -18.38 9.26
CA GLY A 58 14.03 -17.65 10.53
C GLY A 58 14.02 -16.12 10.36
N ILE A 59 13.79 -15.63 9.14
CA ILE A 59 13.72 -14.20 8.80
C ILE A 59 12.27 -13.79 8.56
N ASP A 60 11.87 -12.64 9.11
CA ASP A 60 10.57 -12.03 8.86
C ASP A 60 10.64 -11.04 7.70
N VAL A 61 9.54 -10.88 6.98
CA VAL A 61 9.41 -9.92 5.89
C VAL A 61 8.36 -8.87 6.25
N TYR A 62 8.72 -7.62 6.05
CA TYR A 62 7.88 -6.45 6.28
C TYR A 62 7.77 -5.63 5.00
N THR A 63 6.64 -4.95 4.82
CA THR A 63 6.46 -4.00 3.74
C THR A 63 6.70 -2.56 4.19
N HIS A 64 6.97 -1.69 3.24
CA HIS A 64 7.09 -0.25 3.41
C HIS A 64 6.46 0.48 2.23
N GLY A 65 5.89 1.65 2.47
CA GLY A 65 5.40 2.52 1.39
C GLY A 65 4.34 1.85 0.52
N GLU A 66 4.57 1.82 -0.77
CA GLU A 66 3.62 1.28 -1.75
C GLU A 66 3.52 -0.26 -1.75
N MET A 67 4.33 -0.96 -0.98
CA MET A 67 4.18 -2.41 -0.84
C MET A 67 3.15 -2.81 0.25
N LEU A 68 2.69 -1.89 1.07
CA LEU A 68 1.65 -2.15 2.07
C LEU A 68 0.43 -2.89 1.50
N PRO A 69 -0.12 -2.54 0.34
CA PRO A 69 -1.29 -3.22 -0.21
C PRO A 69 -1.08 -4.69 -0.56
N ALA A 70 0.16 -5.16 -0.64
CA ALA A 70 0.45 -6.59 -0.86
C ALA A 70 -0.21 -7.48 0.21
N HIS A 71 -0.34 -6.98 1.43
CA HIS A 71 -1.01 -7.71 2.52
C HIS A 71 -2.49 -8.00 2.25
N TYR A 72 -3.12 -7.27 1.34
CA TYR A 72 -4.54 -7.44 1.01
C TYR A 72 -4.81 -8.61 0.05
N TYR A 73 -3.79 -9.10 -0.65
CA TYR A 73 -3.93 -10.17 -1.64
C TYR A 73 -3.96 -11.54 -0.96
N PRO A 74 -4.97 -12.39 -1.25
CA PRO A 74 -5.10 -13.71 -0.63
C PRO A 74 -3.87 -14.59 -0.74
N ALA A 75 -3.18 -14.57 -1.90
CA ALA A 75 -2.04 -15.45 -2.18
C ALA A 75 -0.85 -15.26 -1.22
N PHE A 76 -0.68 -14.09 -0.63
CA PHE A 76 0.43 -13.82 0.30
C PHE A 76 0.11 -14.17 1.75
N LYS A 77 -1.15 -14.44 2.09
CA LYS A 77 -1.58 -14.72 3.46
C LYS A 77 -1.15 -16.09 3.97
N LYS A 78 -0.70 -16.97 3.10
CA LYS A 78 -0.15 -18.29 3.46
C LYS A 78 1.25 -18.23 4.08
N TYR A 79 1.95 -17.12 3.96
CA TYR A 79 3.32 -16.97 4.49
C TYR A 79 3.29 -16.42 5.92
N ASP A 80 3.55 -17.27 6.91
CA ASP A 80 3.52 -16.88 8.33
C ASP A 80 4.58 -15.83 8.69
N HIS A 81 5.69 -15.78 7.95
CA HIS A 81 6.77 -14.81 8.14
C HIS A 81 6.55 -13.47 7.43
N PHE A 82 5.44 -13.31 6.73
CA PHE A 82 4.99 -12.03 6.17
C PHE A 82 4.21 -11.28 7.25
N VAL A 83 4.91 -10.45 8.03
CA VAL A 83 4.45 -9.99 9.35
C VAL A 83 3.50 -8.80 9.28
N GLY A 84 3.91 -7.74 8.58
CA GLY A 84 3.15 -6.50 8.58
C GLY A 84 3.85 -5.37 7.82
N ASN A 85 3.37 -4.16 8.03
CA ASN A 85 3.94 -2.97 7.42
C ASN A 85 4.78 -2.20 8.43
N TYR A 86 5.99 -1.80 8.03
CA TYR A 86 6.93 -1.03 8.83
C TYR A 86 6.99 0.41 8.32
N GLY A 87 6.66 1.35 9.17
CA GLY A 87 6.77 2.77 8.86
C GLY A 87 5.69 3.31 7.90
N ASN A 88 6.08 4.28 7.11
CA ASN A 88 5.18 5.14 6.35
C ASN A 88 5.53 5.15 4.84
N ALA A 89 5.39 6.33 4.21
CA ALA A 89 5.66 6.52 2.80
C ALA A 89 7.13 6.82 2.51
N TRP A 90 7.44 6.99 1.22
CA TRP A 90 8.79 7.24 0.72
C TRP A 90 9.50 8.44 1.36
N TRP A 91 8.77 9.48 1.77
CA TRP A 91 9.38 10.67 2.41
C TRP A 91 9.92 10.42 3.82
N LYS A 92 9.63 9.24 4.41
CA LYS A 92 10.12 8.80 5.72
C LYS A 92 11.26 7.78 5.64
N GLN A 93 11.74 7.43 4.47
CA GLN A 93 12.74 6.38 4.28
C GLN A 93 13.99 6.57 5.11
N LYS A 94 14.53 7.79 5.18
CA LYS A 94 15.83 8.02 5.80
C LYS A 94 15.88 7.61 7.26
N GLU A 95 14.87 7.94 8.04
CA GLU A 95 14.78 7.54 9.45
C GLU A 95 14.29 6.11 9.62
N GLU A 96 13.34 5.67 8.81
CA GLU A 96 12.71 4.37 8.96
C GLU A 96 13.60 3.23 8.45
N PHE A 97 14.33 3.41 7.36
CA PHE A 97 15.27 2.42 6.85
C PHE A 97 16.49 2.26 7.79
N GLU A 98 16.92 3.34 8.41
CA GLU A 98 17.96 3.28 9.43
C GLU A 98 17.50 2.45 10.64
N ALA A 99 16.32 2.71 11.17
CA ALA A 99 15.75 2.01 12.33
C ALA A 99 15.36 0.56 12.05
N PHE A 100 15.20 0.17 10.79
CA PHE A 100 14.84 -1.20 10.43
C PHE A 100 15.93 -2.22 10.76
N ASN A 101 17.19 -1.82 10.77
CA ASN A 101 18.38 -2.61 11.10
C ASN A 101 18.72 -3.77 10.13
N GLY A 102 17.84 -4.13 9.23
CA GLY A 102 18.01 -5.21 8.28
C GLY A 102 18.13 -4.73 6.83
N PRO A 103 18.27 -5.65 5.88
CA PRO A 103 18.33 -5.31 4.47
C PRO A 103 17.00 -4.77 3.94
N ILE A 104 17.11 -3.88 2.96
CA ILE A 104 16.00 -3.21 2.29
C ILE A 104 16.05 -3.58 0.82
N VAL A 105 14.90 -4.03 0.26
CA VAL A 105 14.74 -4.33 -1.17
C VAL A 105 13.83 -3.28 -1.79
N MET A 106 14.38 -2.52 -2.73
CA MET A 106 13.62 -1.54 -3.54
C MET A 106 13.31 -2.15 -4.90
N THR A 107 12.05 -2.47 -5.14
CA THR A 107 11.60 -3.18 -6.35
C THR A 107 11.37 -2.26 -7.54
N THR A 108 10.93 -1.02 -7.28
CA THR A 108 10.64 -0.01 -8.29
C THR A 108 11.08 1.37 -7.82
N ASN A 109 10.63 2.43 -8.48
CA ASN A 109 10.83 3.81 -8.06
C ASN A 109 10.44 4.04 -6.59
N CYS A 110 10.47 5.22 -6.10
CA CYS A 110 10.29 5.66 -4.70
C CYS A 110 11.57 5.60 -3.85
N LEU A 111 12.69 5.20 -4.38
CA LEU A 111 13.97 5.25 -3.66
C LEU A 111 14.41 6.70 -3.47
N VAL A 112 14.59 7.09 -2.21
CA VAL A 112 15.24 8.36 -1.83
C VAL A 112 16.72 8.08 -1.67
N PRO A 113 17.64 8.99 -2.08
CA PRO A 113 19.08 8.81 -1.87
C PRO A 113 19.37 8.35 -0.44
N PRO A 114 19.93 7.14 -0.26
CA PRO A 114 20.12 6.55 1.06
C PRO A 114 21.25 7.26 1.83
N LYS A 115 21.13 7.24 3.16
CA LYS A 115 22.21 7.67 4.03
C LYS A 115 23.34 6.64 4.04
N ASP A 116 24.57 7.10 4.27
CA ASP A 116 25.74 6.23 4.41
C ASP A 116 25.57 5.21 5.54
N SER A 117 24.81 5.53 6.57
CA SER A 117 24.56 4.66 7.73
C SER A 117 23.82 3.37 7.40
N TYR A 118 23.08 3.29 6.29
CA TYR A 118 22.36 2.08 5.90
C TYR A 118 22.47 1.74 4.40
N LYS A 119 23.17 2.52 3.59
CA LYS A 119 23.29 2.32 2.14
C LYS A 119 23.81 0.93 1.77
N ASP A 120 24.70 0.37 2.56
CA ASP A 120 25.26 -0.98 2.38
C ASP A 120 24.22 -2.11 2.57
N ARG A 121 23.08 -1.81 3.18
CA ARG A 121 21.95 -2.73 3.36
C ARG A 121 20.85 -2.58 2.28
N VAL A 122 20.99 -1.64 1.36
CA VAL A 122 20.01 -1.39 0.29
C VAL A 122 20.33 -2.24 -0.93
N PHE A 123 19.32 -3.00 -1.36
CA PHE A 123 19.32 -3.76 -2.60
C PHE A 123 18.28 -3.17 -3.54
N THR A 124 18.64 -2.95 -4.78
CA THR A 124 17.73 -2.48 -5.83
C THR A 124 17.41 -3.59 -6.80
N ALA A 125 16.30 -3.50 -7.52
CA ALA A 125 15.87 -4.45 -8.52
C ALA A 125 15.23 -3.74 -9.73
N ASN A 126 15.05 -4.46 -10.83
CA ASN A 126 14.41 -3.93 -12.03
C ASN A 126 15.11 -2.67 -12.57
N ALA A 127 14.34 -1.63 -12.89
CA ALA A 127 14.87 -0.38 -13.43
C ALA A 127 15.40 0.60 -12.36
N VAL A 128 15.22 0.30 -11.07
CA VAL A 128 15.72 1.16 -10.02
C VAL A 128 17.16 0.79 -9.66
N GLY A 129 18.00 1.80 -9.48
CA GLY A 129 19.37 1.64 -9.06
C GLY A 129 19.88 2.89 -8.34
N PHE A 130 20.92 2.72 -7.56
CA PHE A 130 21.62 3.82 -6.93
C PHE A 130 23.11 3.48 -6.81
N PRO A 131 24.02 4.46 -6.99
CA PRO A 131 25.45 4.21 -6.84
C PRO A 131 25.80 3.55 -5.50
N ASP A 132 26.67 2.56 -5.55
CA ASP A 132 27.15 1.78 -4.40
C ASP A 132 26.08 0.89 -3.72
N CYS A 133 24.85 0.86 -4.21
CA CYS A 133 23.85 -0.12 -3.78
C CYS A 133 23.98 -1.41 -4.58
N LYS A 134 23.78 -2.55 -3.93
CA LYS A 134 23.75 -3.85 -4.59
C LYS A 134 22.50 -3.97 -5.44
N HIS A 135 22.62 -4.54 -6.64
CA HIS A 135 21.49 -4.75 -7.53
C HIS A 135 21.17 -6.23 -7.65
N ILE A 136 19.90 -6.58 -7.60
CA ILE A 136 19.41 -7.94 -7.82
C ILE A 136 19.04 -8.06 -9.28
N GLU A 137 19.84 -8.86 -10.02
CA GLU A 137 19.63 -9.08 -11.45
C GLU A 137 18.47 -10.05 -11.68
N THR A 138 17.77 -9.84 -12.79
CA THR A 138 16.76 -10.78 -13.29
C THR A 138 17.42 -11.70 -14.32
N ASP A 139 17.33 -13.00 -14.14
CA ASP A 139 17.87 -13.97 -15.09
C ASP A 139 17.01 -14.09 -16.37
N ALA A 140 17.46 -14.91 -17.32
CA ALA A 140 16.77 -15.10 -18.59
C ALA A 140 15.35 -15.71 -18.45
N ASN A 141 15.04 -16.32 -17.31
CA ASN A 141 13.74 -16.92 -17.01
C ASN A 141 12.83 -15.96 -16.18
N GLY A 142 13.29 -14.74 -15.95
CA GLY A 142 12.56 -13.75 -15.15
C GLY A 142 12.64 -14.01 -13.64
N HIS A 143 13.60 -14.80 -13.18
CA HIS A 143 13.83 -15.13 -11.78
C HIS A 143 14.89 -14.23 -11.18
N LYS A 144 14.70 -13.88 -9.91
CA LYS A 144 15.67 -13.15 -9.08
C LYS A 144 16.12 -14.03 -7.91
N ASP A 145 17.41 -13.99 -7.63
CA ASP A 145 17.99 -14.66 -6.47
C ASP A 145 18.11 -13.69 -5.28
N PHE A 146 17.29 -13.89 -4.28
CA PHE A 146 17.29 -13.09 -3.04
C PHE A 146 18.17 -13.70 -1.93
N SER A 147 18.94 -14.75 -2.22
CA SER A 147 19.82 -15.35 -1.21
C SER A 147 20.83 -14.38 -0.58
N PRO A 148 21.43 -13.41 -1.31
CA PRO A 148 22.27 -12.41 -0.69
C PRO A 148 21.56 -11.54 0.36
N VAL A 149 20.30 -11.22 0.10
CA VAL A 149 19.45 -10.43 1.02
C VAL A 149 19.14 -11.24 2.28
N ILE A 150 18.78 -12.50 2.12
CA ILE A 150 18.46 -13.42 3.22
C ILE A 150 19.70 -13.67 4.09
N GLN A 151 20.86 -13.89 3.48
CA GLN A 151 22.12 -14.09 4.21
C GLN A 151 22.53 -12.84 5.00
N MET A 152 22.35 -11.66 4.44
CA MET A 152 22.59 -10.41 5.16
C MET A 152 21.64 -10.27 6.35
N ALA A 153 20.35 -10.56 6.17
CA ALA A 153 19.35 -10.46 7.23
C ALA A 153 19.68 -11.33 8.44
N LYS A 154 20.22 -12.52 8.22
CA LYS A 154 20.65 -13.45 9.30
C LYS A 154 21.72 -12.87 10.21
N GLN A 155 22.45 -11.87 9.76
CA GLN A 155 23.54 -11.21 10.51
C GLN A 155 23.09 -9.88 11.13
N CYS A 156 21.85 -9.48 10.87
CA CYS A 156 21.30 -8.22 11.37
C CYS A 156 20.50 -8.42 12.65
N SER A 157 20.36 -7.33 13.40
CA SER A 157 19.41 -7.27 14.51
C SER A 157 17.97 -7.19 14.00
N ALA A 158 17.03 -7.53 14.87
CA ALA A 158 15.60 -7.29 14.60
C ALA A 158 15.32 -5.79 14.40
N PRO A 159 14.27 -5.44 13.63
CA PRO A 159 13.90 -4.04 13.46
C PRO A 159 13.56 -3.37 14.79
N THR A 160 13.94 -2.11 14.92
CA THR A 160 13.48 -1.27 16.02
C THR A 160 12.00 -0.94 15.82
N GLN A 161 11.15 -1.29 16.77
CA GLN A 161 9.72 -1.04 16.67
C GLN A 161 9.44 0.46 16.70
N LEU A 162 8.76 0.98 15.66
CA LEU A 162 8.37 2.38 15.56
C LEU A 162 7.00 2.65 16.17
N GLU A 163 6.10 1.69 16.03
CA GLU A 163 4.71 1.81 16.43
C GLU A 163 4.09 0.44 16.67
N GLN A 164 2.89 0.43 17.21
CA GLN A 164 2.08 -0.76 17.42
C GLN A 164 0.68 -0.56 16.86
N GLY A 165 -0.10 -1.63 16.83
CA GLY A 165 -1.48 -1.61 16.39
C GLY A 165 -1.64 -2.19 15.01
N GLU A 166 -2.77 -1.87 14.41
CA GLU A 166 -3.21 -2.42 13.13
C GLU A 166 -3.88 -1.32 12.30
N ILE A 167 -3.84 -1.48 10.99
CA ILE A 167 -4.69 -0.76 10.04
C ILE A 167 -5.55 -1.75 9.29
N VAL A 168 -6.66 -1.26 8.74
CA VAL A 168 -7.56 -2.04 7.90
C VAL A 168 -7.52 -1.49 6.48
N GLY A 169 -7.32 -2.37 5.51
CA GLY A 169 -7.32 -2.02 4.09
C GLY A 169 -7.86 -3.17 3.25
N GLY A 170 -7.71 -3.07 1.93
CA GLY A 170 -8.17 -4.09 0.98
C GLY A 170 -9.51 -3.75 0.33
N PHE A 171 -9.79 -2.48 0.15
CA PHE A 171 -11.02 -1.96 -0.46
C PHE A 171 -10.81 -1.59 -1.93
N ALA A 172 -10.27 -2.53 -2.73
CA ALA A 172 -10.28 -2.44 -4.18
C ALA A 172 -11.70 -2.68 -4.72
N HIS A 173 -11.89 -2.50 -6.03
CA HIS A 173 -13.24 -2.49 -6.61
C HIS A 173 -14.05 -3.76 -6.35
N GLU A 174 -13.47 -4.95 -6.45
CA GLU A 174 -14.20 -6.21 -6.22
C GLU A 174 -14.73 -6.31 -4.79
N GLN A 175 -13.93 -5.94 -3.80
CA GLN A 175 -14.34 -5.94 -2.40
C GLN A 175 -15.43 -4.88 -2.12
N VAL A 176 -15.31 -3.69 -2.72
CA VAL A 176 -16.34 -2.64 -2.58
C VAL A 176 -17.63 -3.05 -3.27
N PHE A 177 -17.56 -3.72 -4.42
CA PHE A 177 -18.74 -4.24 -5.10
C PHE A 177 -19.47 -5.31 -4.25
N ALA A 178 -18.72 -6.14 -3.53
CA ALA A 178 -19.30 -7.10 -2.58
C ALA A 178 -20.04 -6.40 -1.41
N LEU A 179 -19.67 -5.17 -1.09
CA LEU A 179 -20.32 -4.34 -0.08
C LEU A 179 -21.33 -3.34 -0.67
N ALA A 180 -21.61 -3.40 -1.96
CA ALA A 180 -22.39 -2.38 -2.66
C ALA A 180 -23.76 -2.13 -2.01
N ASP A 181 -24.49 -3.18 -1.63
CA ASP A 181 -25.82 -3.04 -0.99
C ASP A 181 -25.73 -2.27 0.33
N LYS A 182 -24.72 -2.56 1.14
CA LYS A 182 -24.47 -1.87 2.42
C LYS A 182 -24.13 -0.39 2.22
N VAL A 183 -23.29 -0.11 1.23
CA VAL A 183 -22.87 1.27 0.88
C VAL A 183 -24.09 2.05 0.37
N VAL A 184 -24.88 1.45 -0.51
CA VAL A 184 -26.10 2.06 -1.06
C VAL A 184 -27.13 2.36 0.02
N GLU A 185 -27.36 1.42 0.94
CA GLU A 185 -28.24 1.62 2.09
C GLU A 185 -27.76 2.77 2.98
N ALA A 186 -26.46 2.81 3.27
CA ALA A 186 -25.85 3.89 4.07
C ALA A 186 -26.00 5.26 3.40
N VAL A 187 -25.87 5.34 2.08
CA VAL A 187 -26.09 6.59 1.33
C VAL A 187 -27.57 6.98 1.31
N LYS A 188 -28.48 6.04 1.03
CA LYS A 188 -29.92 6.30 1.00
C LYS A 188 -30.50 6.72 2.36
N SER A 189 -29.98 6.15 3.45
CA SER A 189 -30.38 6.53 4.80
C SER A 189 -29.75 7.85 5.29
N GLY A 190 -28.81 8.41 4.54
CA GLY A 190 -28.05 9.60 4.93
C GLY A 190 -26.93 9.33 5.94
N ALA A 191 -26.64 8.08 6.27
CA ALA A 191 -25.52 7.70 7.13
C ALA A 191 -24.17 8.02 6.47
N ILE A 192 -24.08 7.90 5.15
CA ILE A 192 -22.97 8.40 4.33
C ILE A 192 -23.51 9.52 3.44
N ARG A 193 -23.04 10.73 3.65
CA ARG A 193 -23.46 11.90 2.86
C ARG A 193 -22.50 12.24 1.74
N LYS A 194 -21.22 11.95 1.91
CA LYS A 194 -20.17 12.23 0.90
C LYS A 194 -19.06 11.22 0.94
N PHE A 195 -18.50 10.98 -0.24
CA PHE A 195 -17.21 10.33 -0.44
C PHE A 195 -16.16 11.39 -0.76
N VAL A 196 -14.99 11.27 -0.15
CA VAL A 196 -13.85 12.14 -0.43
C VAL A 196 -12.74 11.28 -1.01
N VAL A 197 -12.43 11.48 -2.29
CA VAL A 197 -11.30 10.81 -2.92
C VAL A 197 -10.04 11.58 -2.56
N MET A 198 -9.23 11.00 -1.68
CA MET A 198 -7.92 11.50 -1.29
C MET A 198 -6.89 10.48 -1.73
N ALA A 199 -6.10 10.80 -2.74
CA ALA A 199 -5.18 9.84 -3.34
C ALA A 199 -3.93 10.55 -3.85
N GLY A 200 -2.89 9.78 -4.13
CA GLY A 200 -1.67 10.28 -4.74
C GLY A 200 -0.40 9.91 -4.00
N CYS A 201 0.70 10.58 -4.35
CA CYS A 201 2.04 10.26 -3.87
C CYS A 201 2.73 11.41 -3.12
N ASP A 202 2.18 12.62 -3.13
CA ASP A 202 2.78 13.79 -2.50
C ASP A 202 2.43 13.89 -1.00
N GLY A 203 3.43 14.05 -0.17
CA GLY A 203 3.23 14.18 1.28
C GLY A 203 4.48 14.66 2.01
N ARG A 204 5.58 14.91 1.27
CA ARG A 204 6.88 15.23 1.84
C ARG A 204 6.91 16.58 2.58
N MET A 205 6.37 17.61 1.95
CA MET A 205 6.46 18.97 2.48
C MET A 205 5.59 19.15 3.73
N LYS A 206 6.04 19.93 4.69
CA LYS A 206 5.29 20.22 5.91
C LYS A 206 3.88 20.78 5.61
N SER A 207 3.74 21.56 4.54
CA SER A 207 2.45 22.08 4.09
C SER A 207 1.45 20.96 3.72
N ARG A 208 1.92 19.72 3.46
CA ARG A 208 1.07 18.57 3.18
C ARG A 208 0.47 17.93 4.43
N ASP A 209 0.82 18.39 5.63
CA ASP A 209 0.13 17.99 6.87
C ASP A 209 -1.32 18.47 6.86
N TYR A 210 -1.66 19.41 6.00
CA TYR A 210 -3.01 19.80 5.67
C TYR A 210 -3.92 18.59 5.34
N TYR A 211 -3.41 17.54 4.69
CA TYR A 211 -4.20 16.34 4.40
C TYR A 211 -4.63 15.60 5.66
N THR A 212 -3.76 15.53 6.66
CA THR A 212 -4.08 14.95 7.96
C THR A 212 -5.13 15.79 8.68
N GLU A 213 -4.95 17.10 8.72
CA GLU A 213 -5.91 18.04 9.36
C GLU A 213 -7.25 18.07 8.60
N PHE A 214 -7.23 18.01 7.30
CA PHE A 214 -8.41 17.89 6.46
C PHE A 214 -9.20 16.62 6.81
N ALA A 215 -8.53 15.46 6.88
CA ALA A 215 -9.18 14.20 7.23
C ALA A 215 -9.81 14.24 8.63
N LYS A 216 -9.11 14.82 9.61
CA LYS A 216 -9.63 15.00 10.98
C LYS A 216 -10.85 15.92 11.03
N ALA A 217 -10.88 16.95 10.17
CA ALA A 217 -11.94 17.94 10.13
C ALA A 217 -13.18 17.48 9.35
N LEU A 218 -13.10 16.38 8.62
CA LEU A 218 -14.22 15.85 7.85
C LEU A 218 -15.41 15.50 8.77
N PRO A 219 -16.64 15.83 8.35
CA PRO A 219 -17.86 15.39 9.04
C PRO A 219 -17.88 13.86 9.21
N LYS A 220 -18.46 13.40 10.30
CA LYS A 220 -18.51 11.96 10.65
C LYS A 220 -19.31 11.10 9.67
N ASP A 221 -20.11 11.72 8.81
CA ASP A 221 -20.90 11.09 7.75
C ASP A 221 -20.19 11.07 6.39
N THR A 222 -18.87 11.20 6.39
CA THR A 222 -18.03 11.14 5.18
C THR A 222 -17.09 9.94 5.20
N VAL A 223 -16.83 9.38 4.02
CA VAL A 223 -15.92 8.26 3.80
C VAL A 223 -14.80 8.70 2.87
N ILE A 224 -13.56 8.40 3.23
CA ILE A 224 -12.38 8.65 2.40
C ILE A 224 -12.11 7.41 1.55
N LEU A 225 -12.00 7.60 0.24
CA LEU A 225 -11.51 6.62 -0.72
C LEU A 225 -10.08 7.00 -1.09
N THR A 226 -9.13 6.09 -0.91
CA THR A 226 -7.71 6.41 -1.10
C THR A 226 -6.95 5.33 -1.88
N ALA A 227 -5.84 5.74 -2.49
CA ALA A 227 -4.82 4.89 -3.10
C ALA A 227 -3.49 5.66 -3.13
N GLY A 228 -2.38 4.94 -3.05
CA GLY A 228 -1.05 5.54 -3.11
C GLY A 228 -0.51 5.99 -1.76
N CYS A 229 0.68 6.60 -1.76
CA CYS A 229 1.39 7.01 -0.54
C CYS A 229 0.68 8.09 0.29
N ALA A 230 -0.20 8.88 -0.32
CA ALA A 230 -0.97 9.91 0.41
C ALA A 230 -1.78 9.33 1.57
N LYS A 231 -2.18 8.05 1.50
CA LYS A 231 -2.88 7.33 2.58
C LYS A 231 -2.19 7.46 3.94
N TYR A 232 -0.87 7.52 3.97
CA TYR A 232 -0.12 7.60 5.22
C TYR A 232 -0.32 8.90 6.00
N LYS A 233 -0.98 9.89 5.41
CA LYS A 233 -1.39 11.11 6.11
C LYS A 233 -2.65 10.91 6.97
N TYR A 234 -3.42 9.85 6.77
CA TYR A 234 -4.71 9.65 7.46
C TYR A 234 -5.10 8.20 7.73
N ILE A 235 -4.45 7.18 7.15
CA ILE A 235 -4.87 5.78 7.33
C ILE A 235 -4.67 5.27 8.77
N LYS A 236 -3.76 5.86 9.52
CA LYS A 236 -3.48 5.52 10.92
C LYS A 236 -4.29 6.34 11.93
N LEU A 237 -5.14 7.27 11.46
CA LEU A 237 -6.05 8.02 12.30
C LEU A 237 -7.23 7.12 12.72
N ASP A 238 -7.68 7.27 13.93
CA ASP A 238 -8.92 6.65 14.41
C ASP A 238 -10.12 7.55 14.02
N LEU A 239 -10.61 7.36 12.80
CA LEU A 239 -11.79 8.08 12.31
C LEU A 239 -13.09 7.31 12.53
N GLY A 240 -13.00 6.05 13.00
CA GLY A 240 -14.15 5.21 13.26
C GLY A 240 -14.76 4.60 12.00
N ASP A 241 -16.00 4.16 12.11
CA ASP A 241 -16.77 3.52 11.04
C ASP A 241 -18.19 4.08 10.94
N ILE A 242 -18.87 3.74 9.85
CA ILE A 242 -20.29 4.04 9.63
C ILE A 242 -20.99 2.71 9.36
N GLY A 243 -21.70 2.18 10.36
CA GLY A 243 -22.40 0.91 10.24
C GLY A 243 -21.48 -0.28 9.92
N GLY A 244 -20.24 -0.26 10.42
CA GLY A 244 -19.22 -1.25 10.15
C GLY A 244 -18.40 -1.01 8.88
N ILE A 245 -18.66 0.07 8.14
CA ILE A 245 -17.84 0.50 7.01
C ILE A 245 -16.78 1.46 7.55
N PRO A 246 -15.47 1.13 7.48
CA PRO A 246 -14.42 2.05 7.90
C PRO A 246 -14.52 3.38 7.14
N ARG A 247 -14.19 4.47 7.80
CA ARG A 247 -14.21 5.79 7.16
C ARG A 247 -13.01 6.08 6.27
N VAL A 248 -12.00 5.22 6.27
CA VAL A 248 -10.90 5.23 5.30
C VAL A 248 -10.88 3.90 4.58
N LEU A 249 -11.10 3.93 3.28
CA LEU A 249 -11.12 2.75 2.41
C LEU A 249 -9.91 2.82 1.46
N ASP A 250 -8.89 2.02 1.74
CA ASP A 250 -7.69 1.95 0.92
C ASP A 250 -7.86 0.93 -0.20
N ALA A 251 -7.84 1.42 -1.44
CA ALA A 251 -7.91 0.59 -2.64
C ALA A 251 -6.57 -0.08 -2.98
N GLY A 252 -5.43 0.48 -2.54
CA GLY A 252 -4.13 -0.11 -2.78
C GLY A 252 -3.03 0.85 -3.19
N GLN A 253 -2.19 0.42 -4.13
CA GLN A 253 -1.09 1.21 -4.68
C GLN A 253 -1.60 2.38 -5.52
N CYS A 254 -0.71 3.29 -5.91
CA CYS A 254 -1.10 4.42 -6.76
C CYS A 254 -1.74 3.99 -8.09
N ASN A 255 -1.30 2.89 -8.68
CA ASN A 255 -1.94 2.30 -9.88
C ASN A 255 -3.35 1.77 -9.60
N ASP A 256 -3.69 1.44 -8.35
CA ASP A 256 -5.05 1.04 -7.94
C ASP A 256 -6.03 2.21 -7.87
N SER A 257 -5.63 3.41 -8.28
CA SER A 257 -6.55 4.50 -8.66
C SER A 257 -7.51 4.06 -9.76
N TYR A 258 -7.16 3.03 -10.54
CA TYR A 258 -8.08 2.30 -11.41
C TYR A 258 -9.30 1.77 -10.66
N SER A 259 -9.10 1.14 -9.50
CA SER A 259 -10.21 0.70 -8.63
C SER A 259 -11.10 1.87 -8.18
N LEU A 260 -10.52 3.02 -7.85
CA LEU A 260 -11.31 4.20 -7.46
C LEU A 260 -12.22 4.66 -8.61
N ALA A 261 -11.73 4.62 -9.84
CA ALA A 261 -12.53 4.94 -11.01
C ALA A 261 -13.68 3.92 -11.23
N LEU A 262 -13.40 2.62 -11.10
CA LEU A 262 -14.43 1.58 -11.22
C LEU A 262 -15.49 1.68 -10.12
N ILE A 263 -15.10 2.00 -8.88
CA ILE A 263 -16.01 2.23 -7.77
C ILE A 263 -16.93 3.41 -8.08
N ALA A 264 -16.41 4.52 -8.58
CA ALA A 264 -17.19 5.68 -8.95
C ALA A 264 -18.20 5.36 -10.08
N LEU A 265 -17.76 4.63 -11.10
CA LEU A 265 -18.65 4.19 -12.19
C LEU A 265 -19.75 3.25 -11.69
N LYS A 266 -19.44 2.34 -10.78
CA LYS A 266 -20.42 1.44 -10.18
C LYS A 266 -21.43 2.19 -9.31
N LEU A 267 -21.00 3.15 -8.53
CA LEU A 267 -21.90 4.00 -7.75
C LEU A 267 -22.85 4.81 -8.66
N LYS A 268 -22.31 5.37 -9.75
CA LYS A 268 -23.12 6.04 -10.77
C LYS A 268 -24.23 5.12 -11.32
N GLU A 269 -23.87 3.89 -11.71
CA GLU A 269 -24.79 2.88 -12.21
C GLU A 269 -25.89 2.54 -11.19
N VAL A 270 -25.48 2.21 -9.95
CA VAL A 270 -26.40 1.77 -8.89
C VAL A 270 -27.39 2.88 -8.48
N PHE A 271 -26.94 4.14 -8.49
CA PHE A 271 -27.79 5.29 -8.19
C PHE A 271 -28.60 5.77 -9.42
N GLY A 272 -28.40 5.17 -10.60
CA GLY A 272 -29.11 5.53 -11.81
C GLY A 272 -28.82 6.95 -12.32
N LEU A 273 -27.60 7.44 -12.09
CA LEU A 273 -27.19 8.81 -12.46
C LEU A 273 -26.77 8.86 -13.92
N ALA A 274 -27.06 9.96 -14.59
CA ALA A 274 -26.66 10.19 -15.98
C ALA A 274 -25.18 10.57 -16.08
N ASP A 275 -24.68 11.35 -15.13
CA ASP A 275 -23.31 11.85 -15.09
C ASP A 275 -22.62 11.46 -13.77
N ILE A 276 -21.33 11.13 -13.84
CA ILE A 276 -20.50 10.82 -12.68
C ILE A 276 -20.37 12.02 -11.72
N ASN A 277 -20.47 13.23 -12.25
CA ASN A 277 -20.41 14.46 -11.47
C ASN A 277 -21.66 14.69 -10.57
N GLU A 278 -22.72 13.91 -10.75
CA GLU A 278 -23.88 13.91 -9.86
C GLU A 278 -23.65 13.10 -8.59
N LEU A 279 -22.58 12.30 -8.53
CA LEU A 279 -22.20 11.57 -7.32
C LEU A 279 -21.85 12.54 -6.18
N PRO A 280 -22.15 12.17 -4.92
CA PRO A 280 -21.74 12.94 -3.75
C PRO A 280 -20.23 12.73 -3.45
N VAL A 281 -19.37 13.05 -4.42
CA VAL A 281 -17.92 12.84 -4.37
C VAL A 281 -17.19 14.17 -4.44
N VAL A 282 -16.17 14.31 -3.58
CA VAL A 282 -15.23 15.44 -3.59
C VAL A 282 -13.83 14.89 -3.81
N TYR A 283 -13.01 15.60 -4.56
CA TYR A 283 -11.65 15.19 -4.90
C TYR A 283 -10.62 16.07 -4.20
N ASN A 284 -9.63 15.44 -3.59
CA ASN A 284 -8.47 16.08 -2.98
C ASN A 284 -7.22 15.26 -3.29
N ILE A 285 -6.66 15.46 -4.48
CA ILE A 285 -5.64 14.60 -5.08
C ILE A 285 -4.26 15.23 -4.95
N ALA A 286 -3.28 14.45 -4.53
CA ALA A 286 -1.92 14.87 -4.23
C ALA A 286 -0.89 14.14 -5.09
N TRP A 287 -0.72 14.58 -6.33
CA TRP A 287 0.36 14.14 -7.22
C TRP A 287 1.44 15.21 -7.36
N TYR A 288 2.68 14.80 -7.69
CA TYR A 288 3.78 15.71 -8.02
C TYR A 288 4.50 15.28 -9.30
#